data_b3239a0ec9c6a0cef9504ce93e9da20e
#
_entry.id   b3239a0ec9c6a0cef9504ce93e9da20e
#
_cell.length_a   1.000
_cell.length_b   1.000
_cell.length_c   1.000
_cell.angle_alpha   90.00
_cell.angle_beta   90.00
_cell.angle_gamma   90.00
#
_symmetry.space_group_name_H-M   'P 1'
#
loop_
_entity.id
_entity.type
_entity.pdbx_description
1 polymer ?
#
loop_
_entity_poly.entity_id
_entity_poly.type
_entity_poly.pdbx_seq_one_letter_code
_entity_poly.pdbx_strand_id
1 'polypeptide(L)'
;MLDDSIYIMNDKLQEIIEKKIDATFDRTDEINKIISSLDELSVQDNAFAFGIIIGRLYNSFFYQCRRILKRDPTEPEFLEFLEILKTRQSEFLGKF
;
A
#
# COMPACT_ATOMS: atom_id res chain seq x y z
N MET A 1 -22.28 -22.33 5.52
CA MET A 1 -21.66 -21.11 6.07
C MET A 1 -20.30 -20.92 5.41
N LEU A 2 -20.01 -19.70 4.95
CA LEU A 2 -18.72 -19.44 4.37
C LEU A 2 -17.65 -19.47 5.45
N ASP A 3 -16.51 -20.05 5.11
CA ASP A 3 -15.35 -20.02 5.99
C ASP A 3 -14.72 -18.62 5.89
N ASP A 4 -14.72 -17.88 6.99
CA ASP A 4 -14.19 -16.52 7.04
C ASP A 4 -12.72 -16.47 6.62
N SER A 5 -11.99 -17.57 6.76
CA SER A 5 -10.56 -17.61 6.45
C SER A 5 -10.27 -17.36 4.96
N ILE A 6 -11.23 -17.61 4.06
CA ILE A 6 -11.04 -17.37 2.63
C ILE A 6 -11.16 -15.88 2.27
N TYR A 7 -11.72 -15.05 3.19
CA TYR A 7 -11.93 -13.62 2.98
C TYR A 7 -11.01 -12.78 3.84
N ILE A 8 -10.21 -13.41 4.70
CA ILE A 8 -9.32 -12.73 5.61
C ILE A 8 -7.88 -12.95 5.16
N MET A 9 -7.14 -11.86 5.07
CA MET A 9 -5.72 -11.94 4.74
C MET A 9 -4.99 -12.71 5.83
N ASN A 10 -4.00 -13.52 5.43
CA ASN A 10 -3.10 -14.20 6.36
C ASN A 10 -2.53 -13.19 7.35
N ASP A 11 -2.53 -13.52 8.65
CA ASP A 11 -2.10 -12.60 9.71
C ASP A 11 -0.67 -12.11 9.50
N LYS A 12 0.22 -12.99 9.09
CA LYS A 12 1.61 -12.63 8.85
C LYS A 12 1.72 -11.67 7.67
N LEU A 13 0.96 -11.91 6.62
CA LEU A 13 0.94 -11.03 5.45
C LEU A 13 0.39 -9.67 5.84
N GLN A 14 -0.70 -9.62 6.60
CA GLN A 14 -1.28 -8.37 7.07
C GLN A 14 -0.29 -7.56 7.90
N GLU A 15 0.40 -8.22 8.83
CA GLU A 15 1.41 -7.57 9.66
C GLU A 15 2.51 -6.96 8.82
N ILE A 16 2.99 -7.69 7.81
CA ILE A 16 4.04 -7.19 6.94
C ILE A 16 3.55 -6.00 6.11
N ILE A 17 2.32 -6.06 5.60
CA ILE A 17 1.75 -4.95 4.82
C ILE A 17 1.64 -3.71 5.70
N GLU A 18 1.16 -3.84 6.93
CA GLU A 18 1.07 -2.73 7.86
C GLU A 18 2.45 -2.10 8.13
N LYS A 19 3.47 -2.93 8.29
CA LYS A 19 4.84 -2.46 8.47
C LYS A 19 5.38 -1.74 7.22
N LYS A 20 4.99 -2.20 6.02
CA LYS A 20 5.37 -1.53 4.78
C LYS A 20 4.74 -0.16 4.66
N ILE A 21 3.50 -0.02 5.13
CA ILE A 21 2.85 1.29 5.17
C ILE A 21 3.62 2.23 6.11
N ASP A 22 3.96 1.76 7.31
CA ASP A 22 4.73 2.55 8.26
C ASP A 22 6.09 2.95 7.68
N ALA A 23 6.78 2.01 7.03
CA ALA A 23 8.06 2.28 6.40
C ALA A 23 7.95 3.33 5.29
N THR A 24 6.81 3.34 4.56
CA THR A 24 6.56 4.34 3.53
C THR A 24 6.47 5.74 4.12
N PHE A 25 5.85 5.87 5.29
CA PHE A 25 5.79 7.17 5.97
C PHE A 25 7.17 7.68 6.37
N ASP A 26 8.13 6.79 6.61
CA ASP A 26 9.49 7.18 6.94
C ASP A 26 10.31 7.61 5.72
N ARG A 27 9.74 7.47 4.51
CA ARG A 27 10.44 7.81 3.27
C ARG A 27 9.87 9.04 2.58
N THR A 28 9.28 9.95 3.36
CA THR A 28 8.69 11.17 2.81
C THR A 28 9.72 12.02 2.06
N ASP A 29 10.97 12.06 2.54
CA ASP A 29 12.03 12.83 1.88
C ASP A 29 12.33 12.30 0.48
N GLU A 30 12.39 10.98 0.34
CA GLU A 30 12.62 10.34 -0.95
C GLU A 30 11.49 10.63 -1.92
N ILE A 31 10.25 10.52 -1.44
CA ILE A 31 9.06 10.80 -2.25
C ILE A 31 9.04 12.26 -2.67
N ASN A 32 9.37 13.17 -1.76
CA ASN A 32 9.43 14.59 -2.08
C ASN A 32 10.50 14.92 -3.12
N LYS A 33 11.61 14.20 -3.11
CA LYS A 33 12.65 14.34 -4.14
C LYS A 33 12.14 13.89 -5.51
N ILE A 34 11.37 12.81 -5.56
CA ILE A 34 10.76 12.35 -6.81
C ILE A 34 9.80 13.41 -7.34
N ILE A 35 8.93 13.93 -6.45
CA ILE A 35 7.96 14.96 -6.81
C ILE A 35 8.65 16.19 -7.38
N SER A 36 9.70 16.66 -6.70
CA SER A 36 10.45 17.84 -7.12
C SER A 36 11.18 17.64 -8.45
N SER A 37 11.66 16.41 -8.70
CA SER A 37 12.37 16.09 -9.94
C SER A 37 11.44 15.98 -11.14
N LEU A 38 10.17 15.63 -10.89
CA LEU A 38 9.17 15.39 -11.92
C LEU A 38 8.04 16.41 -11.79
N ASP A 39 8.40 17.67 -11.73
CA ASP A 39 7.48 18.76 -11.43
C ASP A 39 6.34 18.90 -12.45
N GLU A 40 6.58 18.54 -13.72
CA GLU A 40 5.52 18.56 -14.72
C GLU A 40 4.42 17.56 -14.42
N LEU A 41 4.75 16.46 -13.75
CA LEU A 41 3.78 15.44 -13.34
C LEU A 41 3.12 15.77 -12.01
N SER A 42 3.68 16.74 -11.28
CA SER A 42 3.27 17.06 -9.91
C SER A 42 2.31 18.25 -9.84
N VAL A 43 1.67 18.59 -10.95
CA VAL A 43 0.83 19.80 -11.04
C VAL A 43 -0.50 19.67 -10.32
N GLN A 44 -0.90 18.48 -9.94
CA GLN A 44 -2.21 18.20 -9.34
C GLN A 44 -2.07 17.86 -7.86
N ASP A 45 -1.77 18.86 -7.05
CA ASP A 45 -1.72 18.73 -5.61
C ASP A 45 -0.92 17.50 -5.15
N ASN A 46 -1.53 16.71 -4.24
CA ASN A 46 -0.88 15.54 -3.66
C ASN A 46 -1.21 14.25 -4.42
N ALA A 47 -1.98 14.33 -5.51
CA ALA A 47 -2.39 13.13 -6.26
C ALA A 47 -1.17 12.34 -6.77
N PHE A 48 -0.14 13.04 -7.25
CA PHE A 48 1.07 12.38 -7.72
C PHE A 48 1.78 11.65 -6.57
N ALA A 49 1.89 12.29 -5.42
CA ALA A 49 2.51 11.69 -4.23
C ALA A 49 1.73 10.44 -3.81
N PHE A 50 0.41 10.53 -3.76
CA PHE A 50 -0.43 9.38 -3.40
C PHE A 50 -0.29 8.25 -4.42
N GLY A 51 -0.18 8.58 -5.70
CA GLY A 51 0.04 7.59 -6.74
C GLY A 51 1.33 6.82 -6.55
N ILE A 52 2.41 7.51 -6.19
CA ILE A 52 3.71 6.87 -5.91
C ILE A 52 3.58 5.92 -4.73
N ILE A 53 2.96 6.37 -3.66
CA ILE A 53 2.79 5.58 -2.43
C ILE A 53 1.95 4.35 -2.69
N ILE A 54 0.78 4.52 -3.30
CA ILE A 54 -0.15 3.41 -3.55
C ILE A 54 0.47 2.40 -4.51
N GLY A 55 1.14 2.87 -5.56
CA GLY A 55 1.82 1.97 -6.49
C GLY A 55 2.90 1.13 -5.80
N ARG A 56 3.68 1.77 -4.91
CA ARG A 56 4.70 1.07 -4.14
C ARG A 56 4.09 0.02 -3.21
N LEU A 57 3.03 0.37 -2.51
CA LEU A 57 2.37 -0.54 -1.58
C LEU A 57 1.69 -1.69 -2.31
N TYR A 58 1.06 -1.40 -3.45
CA TYR A 58 0.44 -2.43 -4.28
C TYR A 58 1.49 -3.45 -4.74
N ASN A 59 2.62 -2.97 -5.20
CA ASN A 59 3.70 -3.85 -5.63
C ASN A 59 4.25 -4.68 -4.47
N SER A 60 4.40 -4.06 -3.29
CA SER A 60 4.85 -4.75 -2.09
C SER A 60 3.86 -5.83 -1.67
N PHE A 61 2.57 -5.55 -1.78
CA PHE A 61 1.53 -6.52 -1.45
C PHE A 61 1.66 -7.79 -2.31
N PHE A 62 1.81 -7.62 -3.62
CA PHE A 62 2.00 -8.75 -4.53
C PHE A 62 3.28 -9.53 -4.19
N TYR A 63 4.36 -8.81 -3.99
CA TYR A 63 5.64 -9.44 -3.67
C TYR A 63 5.56 -10.26 -2.38
N GLN A 64 5.00 -9.69 -1.32
CA GLN A 64 4.92 -10.37 -0.04
C GLN A 64 3.97 -11.56 -0.09
N CYS A 65 2.89 -11.46 -0.84
CA CYS A 65 1.97 -12.57 -1.02
C CYS A 65 2.68 -13.75 -1.69
N ARG A 66 3.41 -13.48 -2.76
CA ARG A 66 4.19 -14.53 -3.44
C ARG A 66 5.28 -15.11 -2.54
N ARG A 67 5.92 -14.27 -1.74
CA ARG A 67 6.98 -14.72 -0.84
C ARG A 67 6.44 -15.61 0.27
N ILE A 68 5.34 -15.22 0.89
CA ILE A 68 4.79 -15.91 2.06
C ILE A 68 3.89 -17.07 1.65
N LEU A 69 2.99 -16.87 0.69
CA LEU A 69 1.97 -17.83 0.33
C LEU A 69 2.30 -18.62 -0.94
N LYS A 70 3.38 -18.25 -1.63
CA LYS A 70 3.86 -18.94 -2.84
C LYS A 70 2.84 -18.90 -3.99
N ARG A 71 2.04 -17.86 -4.05
CA ARG A 71 1.04 -17.64 -5.08
C ARG A 71 0.69 -16.16 -5.17
N ASP A 72 0.00 -15.76 -6.25
CA ASP A 72 -0.56 -14.42 -6.37
C ASP A 72 -1.70 -14.22 -5.37
N PRO A 73 -1.99 -12.97 -5.01
CA PRO A 73 -3.15 -12.68 -4.16
C PRO A 73 -4.45 -13.15 -4.80
N THR A 74 -5.36 -13.61 -3.95
CA THR A 74 -6.75 -13.86 -4.38
C THR A 74 -7.50 -12.54 -4.38
N GLU A 75 -8.69 -12.53 -5.02
CA GLU A 75 -9.53 -11.33 -5.00
C GLU A 75 -9.94 -10.94 -3.57
N PRO A 76 -10.39 -11.86 -2.71
CA PRO A 76 -10.67 -11.48 -1.31
C PRO A 76 -9.47 -10.85 -0.59
N GLU A 77 -8.27 -11.34 -0.83
CA GLU A 77 -7.06 -10.76 -0.24
C GLU A 77 -6.80 -9.36 -0.78
N PHE A 78 -7.01 -9.17 -2.07
CA PHE A 78 -6.88 -7.85 -2.67
C PHE A 78 -7.88 -6.86 -2.07
N LEU A 79 -9.12 -7.27 -1.89
CA LEU A 79 -10.15 -6.42 -1.29
C LEU A 79 -9.79 -6.06 0.16
N GLU A 80 -9.22 -7.00 0.89
CA GLU A 80 -8.74 -6.75 2.25
C GLU A 80 -7.60 -5.74 2.26
N PHE A 81 -6.70 -5.84 1.28
CA PHE A 81 -5.63 -4.86 1.11
C PHE A 81 -6.21 -3.46 0.90
N LEU A 82 -7.23 -3.33 0.05
CA LEU A 82 -7.88 -2.05 -0.18
C LEU A 82 -8.53 -1.51 1.11
N GLU A 83 -9.11 -2.38 1.92
CA GLU A 83 -9.70 -1.97 3.19
C GLU A 83 -8.63 -1.45 4.17
N ILE A 84 -7.45 -2.07 4.19
CA ILE A 84 -6.33 -1.58 4.99
C ILE A 84 -5.94 -0.17 4.56
N LEU A 85 -5.80 0.04 3.25
CA LEU A 85 -5.46 1.35 2.71
C LEU A 85 -6.53 2.38 3.05
N LYS A 86 -7.80 2.00 2.89
CA LYS A 86 -8.93 2.87 3.17
C LYS A 86 -8.95 3.30 4.64
N THR A 87 -8.70 2.36 5.54
CA THR A 87 -8.67 2.63 6.97
C THR A 87 -7.58 3.63 7.34
N ARG A 88 -6.45 3.58 6.61
CA ARG A 88 -5.30 4.42 6.90
C ARG A 88 -5.16 5.62 5.97
N GLN A 89 -6.16 5.89 5.12
CA GLN A 89 -6.03 6.97 4.12
C GLN A 89 -5.82 8.35 4.75
N SER A 90 -6.39 8.60 5.92
CA SER A 90 -6.21 9.89 6.58
C SER A 90 -4.74 10.14 7.00
N GLU A 91 -4.00 9.08 7.28
CA GLU A 91 -2.58 9.20 7.58
C GLU A 91 -1.79 9.66 6.36
N PHE A 92 -2.17 9.16 5.17
CA PHE A 92 -1.55 9.61 3.92
C PHE A 92 -1.81 11.10 3.69
N LEU A 93 -3.05 11.53 3.92
CA LEU A 93 -3.41 12.94 3.77
C LEU A 93 -2.61 13.83 4.71
N GLY A 94 -2.31 13.36 5.90
CA GLY A 94 -1.55 14.11 6.88
C GLY A 94 -0.05 14.20 6.59
N LYS A 95 0.49 13.30 5.75
CA LYS A 95 1.93 13.25 5.46
C LYS A 95 2.31 13.98 4.17
N PHE A 96 1.40 14.12 3.25
CA PHE A 96 1.62 14.70 1.94
C PHE A 96 0.53 15.70 1.59
#